data_07f0097f03bfe3910d945de7144e2b69
#
_entry.id   07f0097f03bfe3910d945de7144e2b69
#
_cell.length_a   1.000
_cell.length_b   1.000
_cell.length_c   1.000
_cell.angle_alpha   90.00
_cell.angle_beta   90.00
_cell.angle_gamma   90.00
#
_symmetry.space_group_name_H-M   'P 1'
#
loop_
_entity.id
_entity.type
_entity.pdbx_description
1 polymer ?
#
loop_
_entity_poly.entity_id
_entity_poly.type
_entity_poly.pdbx_seq_one_letter_code
_entity_poly.pdbx_strand_id
1 'polypeptide(L)'
;CHNEEEFHKMDRSKVKLMKCLLCKCVQPKSDQCINPECYAPKHTYYCGKCSLWENKVRKEIYHCDKCGICRVGYKDFSKHCDKCNTCYNKNGFDQHVCVIDYKDNSECLICLEDAWGSQQPISTLQCGHIYHSNCLEEWFKYNYNYTCPTCKKSAYKPLILWKQIELYVNASQFTDPEMNNWKTLIYCNDCEKKSEAKYHPVYHKCSLCESWNTTIDEIKK
;
A
#
# COMPACT_ATOMS: atom_id res chain seq x y z
N CYS A 1 25.64 8.70 -8.90
CA CYS A 1 25.88 8.14 -10.22
C CYS A 1 24.63 8.40 -11.06
N HIS A 2 24.76 9.24 -12.10
CA HIS A 2 23.66 9.63 -12.97
C HIS A 2 23.79 9.03 -14.38
N ASN A 3 24.42 7.88 -14.53
CA ASN A 3 24.38 7.14 -15.79
C ASN A 3 23.20 6.18 -15.74
N GLU A 4 22.22 6.40 -16.59
CA GLU A 4 20.95 5.70 -16.65
C GLU A 4 21.06 4.22 -17.09
N GLU A 5 22.24 3.72 -17.44
CA GLU A 5 22.41 2.38 -17.99
C GLU A 5 23.00 1.33 -17.03
N GLU A 6 23.54 1.72 -15.85
CA GLU A 6 24.02 0.77 -14.86
C GLU A 6 23.68 1.23 -13.43
N PHE A 7 22.53 0.83 -12.91
CA PHE A 7 22.21 0.97 -11.50
C PHE A 7 23.01 -0.02 -10.66
N HIS A 8 24.18 0.40 -10.15
CA HIS A 8 24.85 -0.39 -9.12
C HIS A 8 24.23 -0.13 -7.75
N LYS A 9 23.75 -1.15 -7.12
CA LYS A 9 23.18 -1.11 -5.76
C LYS A 9 24.31 -1.13 -4.74
N MET A 10 24.50 -0.02 -4.02
CA MET A 10 25.51 0.04 -2.95
C MET A 10 25.12 -0.87 -1.78
N ASP A 11 25.95 -1.83 -1.43
CA ASP A 11 25.78 -2.63 -0.21
C ASP A 11 26.11 -1.78 1.02
N ARG A 12 25.08 -1.22 1.65
CA ARG A 12 25.20 -0.35 2.82
C ARG A 12 25.78 -1.06 4.05
N SER A 13 25.66 -2.38 4.13
CA SER A 13 26.22 -3.16 5.24
C SER A 13 27.74 -3.11 5.27
N LYS A 14 28.36 -2.97 4.12
CA LYS A 14 29.83 -2.88 3.94
C LYS A 14 30.39 -1.48 4.18
N VAL A 15 29.56 -0.46 4.35
CA VAL A 15 30.03 0.91 4.59
C VAL A 15 30.63 1.00 5.99
N LYS A 16 31.94 1.27 6.07
CA LYS A 16 32.71 1.46 7.31
C LYS A 16 33.08 2.93 7.53
N LEU A 17 33.38 3.62 6.45
CA LEU A 17 33.88 5.00 6.46
C LEU A 17 32.95 5.91 5.65
N MET A 18 32.95 7.18 6.04
CA MET A 18 32.29 8.27 5.30
C MET A 18 33.29 9.40 5.07
N LYS A 19 33.04 10.19 4.01
CA LYS A 19 33.81 11.40 3.71
C LYS A 19 32.92 12.63 3.89
N CYS A 20 33.33 13.54 4.74
CA CYS A 20 32.64 14.81 4.89
C CYS A 20 32.68 15.61 3.58
N LEU A 21 31.55 16.09 3.12
CA LEU A 21 31.47 16.85 1.86
C LEU A 21 32.06 18.26 1.99
N LEU A 22 32.12 18.83 3.19
CA LEU A 22 32.68 20.16 3.45
C LEU A 22 34.18 20.09 3.61
N CYS A 23 34.67 19.47 4.68
CA CYS A 23 36.12 19.49 5.02
C CYS A 23 36.88 18.33 4.38
N LYS A 24 36.22 17.42 3.66
CA LYS A 24 36.84 16.23 3.00
C LYS A 24 37.47 15.22 3.95
N CYS A 25 37.34 15.40 5.27
CA CYS A 25 37.81 14.44 6.26
C CYS A 25 37.17 13.07 6.04
N VAL A 26 37.96 12.02 6.03
CA VAL A 26 37.50 10.63 6.01
C VAL A 26 37.45 10.12 7.45
N GLN A 27 36.31 9.57 7.83
CA GLN A 27 36.04 9.21 9.22
C GLN A 27 35.16 7.95 9.30
N PRO A 28 35.07 7.30 10.46
CA PRO A 28 34.06 6.28 10.71
C PRO A 28 32.65 6.84 10.50
N LYS A 29 31.74 5.97 10.13
CA LYS A 29 30.32 6.40 9.95
C LYS A 29 29.74 6.96 11.25
N SER A 30 29.19 8.15 11.18
CA SER A 30 28.62 8.90 12.29
C SER A 30 27.49 9.82 11.83
N ASP A 31 26.74 10.41 12.74
CA ASP A 31 25.66 11.36 12.46
C ASP A 31 26.15 12.78 12.14
N GLN A 32 27.43 13.07 12.40
CA GLN A 32 28.06 14.37 12.13
C GLN A 32 29.54 14.22 11.80
N CYS A 33 30.17 15.30 11.30
CA CYS A 33 31.60 15.34 11.08
C CYS A 33 32.35 15.33 12.42
N ILE A 34 33.39 14.49 12.53
CA ILE A 34 34.23 14.41 13.74
C ILE A 34 35.30 15.51 13.79
N ASN A 35 35.55 16.23 12.68
CA ASN A 35 36.47 17.35 12.69
C ASN A 35 35.86 18.54 13.46
N PRO A 36 36.44 18.96 14.59
CA PRO A 36 35.84 20.03 15.42
C PRO A 36 35.82 21.39 14.73
N GLU A 37 36.65 21.61 13.72
CA GLU A 37 36.69 22.83 12.93
C GLU A 37 35.68 22.81 11.76
N CYS A 38 34.96 21.71 11.58
CA CYS A 38 34.03 21.57 10.49
C CYS A 38 32.61 21.90 10.93
N TYR A 39 32.01 22.92 10.32
CA TYR A 39 30.63 23.35 10.57
C TYR A 39 29.60 22.57 9.74
N ALA A 40 29.92 21.35 9.33
CA ALA A 40 28.94 20.51 8.64
C ALA A 40 27.72 20.26 9.56
N PRO A 41 26.49 20.52 9.08
CA PRO A 41 25.31 20.30 9.89
C PRO A 41 25.16 18.82 10.23
N LYS A 42 24.65 18.56 11.43
CA LYS A 42 24.23 17.21 11.82
C LYS A 42 23.12 16.71 10.91
N HIS A 43 23.17 15.44 10.53
CA HIS A 43 22.07 14.82 9.80
C HIS A 43 20.77 14.79 10.64
N THR A 44 19.63 15.02 10.02
CA THR A 44 18.32 14.97 10.70
C THR A 44 17.98 13.58 11.19
N TYR A 45 18.47 12.56 10.45
CA TYR A 45 18.38 11.17 10.87
C TYR A 45 19.67 10.42 10.49
N TYR A 46 20.12 9.58 11.40
CA TYR A 46 21.23 8.65 11.19
C TYR A 46 20.93 7.29 11.80
N CYS A 47 21.15 6.23 11.04
CA CYS A 47 21.10 4.86 11.51
C CYS A 47 22.42 4.13 11.24
N GLY A 48 23.18 3.86 12.29
CA GLY A 48 24.45 3.15 12.19
C GLY A 48 24.31 1.69 11.73
N LYS A 49 23.19 1.03 12.02
CA LYS A 49 22.88 -0.34 11.60
C LYS A 49 22.66 -0.41 10.08
N CYS A 50 21.86 0.51 9.55
CA CYS A 50 21.51 0.54 8.12
C CYS A 50 22.47 1.37 7.28
N SER A 51 23.45 2.05 7.89
CA SER A 51 24.31 3.04 7.22
C SER A 51 23.48 4.01 6.38
N LEU A 52 22.43 4.57 7.01
CA LEU A 52 21.48 5.47 6.40
C LEU A 52 21.59 6.86 7.01
N TRP A 53 21.74 7.87 6.13
CA TRP A 53 21.72 9.29 6.47
C TRP A 53 20.57 9.96 5.74
N GLU A 54 19.82 10.82 6.41
CA GLU A 54 18.75 11.63 5.82
C GLU A 54 18.83 13.06 6.32
N ASN A 55 18.64 14.02 5.43
CA ASN A 55 18.71 15.45 5.73
C ASN A 55 17.36 16.18 5.51
N LYS A 56 16.34 15.48 5.00
CA LYS A 56 15.03 16.08 4.78
C LYS A 56 14.29 16.26 6.10
N VAL A 57 14.10 17.51 6.51
CA VAL A 57 13.51 17.90 7.80
C VAL A 57 12.07 17.36 8.01
N ARG A 58 11.34 17.06 6.94
CA ARG A 58 9.94 16.61 7.04
C ARG A 58 9.76 15.09 6.89
N LYS A 59 10.86 14.34 6.90
CA LYS A 59 10.80 12.89 6.72
C LYS A 59 11.17 12.20 8.02
N GLU A 60 10.15 11.85 8.78
CA GLU A 60 10.35 11.02 9.97
C GLU A 60 10.77 9.61 9.56
N ILE A 61 11.84 9.12 10.18
CA ILE A 61 12.40 7.79 9.92
C ILE A 61 12.75 7.15 11.25
N TYR A 62 12.51 5.84 11.36
CA TYR A 62 12.94 5.05 12.52
C TYR A 62 13.50 3.69 12.06
N HIS A 63 14.37 3.11 12.86
CA HIS A 63 14.84 1.74 12.66
C HIS A 63 13.91 0.77 13.38
N CYS A 64 13.44 -0.25 12.69
CA CYS A 64 12.74 -1.38 13.30
C CYS A 64 13.70 -2.56 13.45
N ASP A 65 14.06 -2.92 14.68
CA ASP A 65 15.00 -4.01 14.96
C ASP A 65 14.48 -5.38 14.47
N LYS A 66 13.16 -5.59 14.50
CA LYS A 66 12.53 -6.82 14.02
C LYS A 66 12.54 -6.93 12.49
N CYS A 67 12.27 -5.82 11.78
CA CYS A 67 12.38 -5.77 10.32
C CYS A 67 13.86 -5.76 9.86
N GLY A 68 14.80 -5.35 10.72
CA GLY A 68 16.21 -5.15 10.36
C GLY A 68 16.48 -3.93 9.46
N ILE A 69 15.49 -3.09 9.18
CA ILE A 69 15.58 -1.95 8.25
C ILE A 69 14.98 -0.67 8.84
N CYS A 70 15.35 0.47 8.22
CA CYS A 70 14.73 1.75 8.52
C CYS A 70 13.39 1.89 7.78
N ARG A 71 12.39 2.41 8.48
CA ARG A 71 11.04 2.67 7.98
C ARG A 71 10.74 4.17 8.00
N VAL A 72 9.93 4.63 7.06
CA VAL A 72 9.39 5.98 7.07
C VAL A 72 8.16 6.05 7.97
N GLY A 73 8.08 7.06 8.81
CA GLY A 73 7.00 7.30 9.77
C GLY A 73 7.51 7.41 11.20
N TYR A 74 6.58 7.60 12.13
CA TYR A 74 6.90 7.71 13.56
C TYR A 74 6.92 6.32 14.22
N LYS A 75 7.97 6.04 15.00
CA LYS A 75 8.10 4.78 15.74
C LYS A 75 6.93 4.56 16.68
N ASP A 76 6.46 5.62 17.35
CA ASP A 76 5.38 5.54 18.33
C ASP A 76 4.02 5.24 17.72
N PHE A 77 3.83 5.54 16.44
CA PHE A 77 2.61 5.22 15.68
C PHE A 77 2.74 3.94 14.85
N SER A 78 3.83 3.21 14.99
CA SER A 78 4.11 1.98 14.24
C SER A 78 4.15 0.76 15.16
N LYS A 79 3.62 -0.37 14.69
CA LYS A 79 3.65 -1.67 15.37
C LYS A 79 4.10 -2.75 14.40
N HIS A 80 5.09 -3.54 14.80
CA HIS A 80 5.60 -4.64 13.99
C HIS A 80 4.67 -5.86 14.13
N CYS A 81 4.37 -6.50 13.01
CA CYS A 81 3.70 -7.80 12.96
C CYS A 81 4.72 -8.89 12.68
N ASP A 82 4.91 -9.80 13.63
CA ASP A 82 5.90 -10.90 13.50
C ASP A 82 5.49 -11.92 12.43
N LYS A 83 4.19 -12.06 12.13
CA LYS A 83 3.68 -12.95 11.07
C LYS A 83 3.96 -12.39 9.67
N CYS A 84 3.70 -11.10 9.48
CA CYS A 84 3.93 -10.42 8.20
C CYS A 84 5.37 -9.93 8.04
N ASN A 85 6.18 -10.00 9.09
CA ASN A 85 7.54 -9.44 9.16
C ASN A 85 7.63 -7.98 8.68
N THR A 86 6.60 -7.17 8.98
CA THR A 86 6.53 -5.76 8.58
C THR A 86 5.87 -4.90 9.66
N CYS A 87 6.04 -3.57 9.52
CA CYS A 87 5.42 -2.60 10.41
C CYS A 87 4.16 -2.01 9.79
N TYR A 88 3.13 -1.85 10.59
CA TYR A 88 1.86 -1.21 10.28
C TYR A 88 1.62 0.00 11.17
N ASN A 89 0.73 0.90 10.74
CA ASN A 89 0.22 1.94 11.63
C ASN A 89 -0.57 1.29 12.77
N LYS A 90 -0.35 1.73 14.01
CA LYS A 90 -1.04 1.21 15.20
C LYS A 90 -2.56 1.25 15.07
N ASN A 91 -3.11 2.32 14.48
CA ASN A 91 -4.55 2.50 14.37
C ASN A 91 -5.24 1.44 13.48
N GLY A 92 -4.50 0.85 12.54
CA GLY A 92 -5.00 -0.22 11.66
C GLY A 92 -4.47 -1.61 12.00
N PHE A 93 -3.61 -1.72 13.03
CA PHE A 93 -2.89 -2.95 13.32
C PHE A 93 -3.81 -4.12 13.65
N ASP A 94 -4.84 -3.90 14.45
CA ASP A 94 -5.73 -4.98 14.91
C ASP A 94 -6.72 -5.43 13.81
N GLN A 95 -6.86 -4.63 12.76
CA GLN A 95 -7.73 -4.92 11.61
C GLN A 95 -6.96 -5.44 10.40
N HIS A 96 -5.61 -5.50 10.46
CA HIS A 96 -4.85 -5.98 9.31
C HIS A 96 -4.99 -7.50 9.15
N VAL A 97 -5.16 -7.94 7.93
CA VAL A 97 -5.07 -9.35 7.57
C VAL A 97 -3.61 -9.68 7.32
N CYS A 98 -3.06 -10.64 8.06
CA CYS A 98 -1.68 -11.06 7.87
C CYS A 98 -1.48 -11.62 6.45
N VAL A 99 -0.43 -11.16 5.79
CA VAL A 99 0.02 -11.71 4.51
C VAL A 99 0.61 -13.10 4.78
N ILE A 100 0.00 -14.13 4.22
CA ILE A 100 0.30 -15.52 4.57
C ILE A 100 1.64 -15.97 3.99
N ASP A 101 2.11 -15.42 2.88
CA ASP A 101 3.38 -15.79 2.24
C ASP A 101 4.21 -14.56 1.87
N TYR A 102 4.88 -14.01 2.88
CA TYR A 102 5.82 -12.90 2.76
C TYR A 102 6.98 -13.20 1.79
N LYS A 103 7.43 -14.47 1.71
CA LYS A 103 8.58 -14.85 0.87
C LYS A 103 8.25 -14.89 -0.61
N ASP A 104 7.00 -15.19 -0.96
CA ASP A 104 6.56 -15.31 -2.35
C ASP A 104 5.98 -14.00 -2.91
N ASN A 105 5.70 -13.01 -2.04
CA ASN A 105 5.14 -11.71 -2.41
C ASN A 105 6.16 -10.58 -2.18
N SER A 106 7.36 -10.71 -2.75
CA SER A 106 8.40 -9.69 -2.62
C SER A 106 8.25 -8.53 -3.61
N GLU A 107 7.41 -8.67 -4.63
CA GLU A 107 7.27 -7.72 -5.72
C GLU A 107 5.96 -6.92 -5.64
N CYS A 108 6.02 -5.67 -6.07
CA CYS A 108 4.84 -4.87 -6.31
C CYS A 108 4.13 -5.37 -7.57
N LEU A 109 2.93 -5.95 -7.44
CA LEU A 109 2.19 -6.54 -8.57
C LEU A 109 1.67 -5.52 -9.61
N ILE A 110 2.00 -4.24 -9.46
CA ILE A 110 1.70 -3.20 -10.47
C ILE A 110 2.93 -2.91 -11.33
N CYS A 111 4.10 -2.64 -10.73
CA CYS A 111 5.33 -2.33 -11.46
C CYS A 111 6.32 -3.50 -11.56
N LEU A 112 6.05 -4.61 -10.89
CA LEU A 112 6.87 -5.83 -10.85
C LEU A 112 8.28 -5.63 -10.25
N GLU A 113 8.51 -4.51 -9.59
CA GLU A 113 9.76 -4.25 -8.88
C GLU A 113 9.71 -4.78 -7.44
N ASP A 114 10.89 -5.03 -6.87
CA ASP A 114 11.04 -5.45 -5.46
C ASP A 114 10.39 -4.41 -4.52
N ALA A 115 9.28 -4.80 -3.91
CA ALA A 115 8.52 -3.94 -3.00
C ALA A 115 9.32 -3.61 -1.72
N TRP A 116 10.19 -4.51 -1.27
CA TRP A 116 10.90 -4.40 0.00
C TRP A 116 12.27 -3.72 -0.14
N GLY A 117 12.96 -3.92 -1.26
CA GLY A 117 14.24 -3.29 -1.56
C GLY A 117 14.10 -1.89 -2.13
N SER A 118 12.90 -1.49 -2.52
CA SER A 118 12.59 -0.15 -3.00
C SER A 118 12.66 0.89 -1.86
N GLN A 119 13.06 2.13 -2.19
CA GLN A 119 12.96 3.26 -1.27
C GLN A 119 11.50 3.78 -1.15
N GLN A 120 10.60 3.29 -1.98
CA GLN A 120 9.20 3.70 -1.97
C GLN A 120 8.48 3.10 -0.74
N PRO A 121 7.55 3.86 -0.14
CA PRO A 121 6.69 3.32 0.91
C PRO A 121 5.81 2.21 0.36
N ILE A 122 5.55 1.21 1.19
CA ILE A 122 4.68 0.09 0.87
C ILE A 122 3.31 0.31 1.49
N SER A 123 2.27 -0.02 0.74
CA SER A 123 0.89 -0.11 1.21
C SER A 123 0.40 -1.54 1.14
N THR A 124 -0.20 -2.01 2.22
CA THR A 124 -0.87 -3.31 2.28
C THR A 124 -2.37 -3.09 2.34
N LEU A 125 -3.12 -3.70 1.44
CA LEU A 125 -4.57 -3.65 1.43
C LEU A 125 -5.18 -4.60 2.47
N GLN A 126 -6.46 -4.42 2.80
CA GLN A 126 -7.18 -5.29 3.75
C GLN A 126 -7.22 -6.76 3.30
N CYS A 127 -7.12 -7.01 2.01
CA CYS A 127 -7.04 -8.36 1.43
C CYS A 127 -5.63 -8.99 1.53
N GLY A 128 -4.63 -8.27 2.07
CA GLY A 128 -3.26 -8.76 2.26
C GLY A 128 -2.30 -8.49 1.11
N HIS A 129 -2.76 -8.05 -0.06
CA HIS A 129 -1.88 -7.74 -1.19
C HIS A 129 -1.08 -6.46 -0.95
N ILE A 130 0.16 -6.46 -1.45
CA ILE A 130 1.18 -5.43 -1.19
C ILE A 130 1.51 -4.70 -2.49
N TYR A 131 1.67 -3.38 -2.39
CA TYR A 131 2.04 -2.52 -3.51
C TYR A 131 2.92 -1.37 -3.01
N HIS A 132 3.69 -0.74 -3.89
CA HIS A 132 4.22 0.59 -3.59
C HIS A 132 3.06 1.58 -3.45
N SER A 133 3.14 2.48 -2.50
CA SER A 133 2.07 3.45 -2.25
C SER A 133 1.77 4.30 -3.48
N ASN A 134 2.80 4.74 -4.21
CA ASN A 134 2.63 5.52 -5.43
C ASN A 134 1.91 4.72 -6.54
N CYS A 135 2.30 3.45 -6.75
CA CYS A 135 1.64 2.59 -7.75
C CYS A 135 0.16 2.39 -7.43
N LEU A 136 -0.16 2.20 -6.14
CA LEU A 136 -1.54 2.03 -5.70
C LEU A 136 -2.36 3.32 -5.82
N GLU A 137 -1.76 4.48 -5.50
CA GLU A 137 -2.40 5.78 -5.70
C GLU A 137 -2.71 6.05 -7.16
N GLU A 138 -1.78 5.74 -8.07
CA GLU A 138 -2.00 5.86 -9.51
C GLU A 138 -3.11 4.93 -9.97
N TRP A 139 -3.12 3.69 -9.51
CA TRP A 139 -4.19 2.73 -9.83
C TRP A 139 -5.57 3.27 -9.45
N PHE A 140 -5.72 3.87 -8.28
CA PHE A 140 -6.99 4.46 -7.84
C PHE A 140 -7.36 5.72 -8.62
N LYS A 141 -6.38 6.55 -9.01
CA LYS A 141 -6.62 7.78 -9.77
C LYS A 141 -7.05 7.51 -11.21
N TYR A 142 -6.35 6.62 -11.93
CA TYR A 142 -6.57 6.42 -13.36
C TYR A 142 -7.91 5.78 -13.71
N ASN A 143 -8.49 4.99 -12.81
CA ASN A 143 -9.68 4.21 -13.13
C ASN A 143 -10.87 4.53 -12.23
N TYR A 144 -10.81 5.57 -11.39
CA TYR A 144 -11.78 5.77 -10.30
C TYR A 144 -12.04 4.46 -9.54
N ASN A 145 -11.03 3.61 -9.47
CA ASN A 145 -11.13 2.26 -8.98
C ASN A 145 -10.92 2.27 -7.46
N TYR A 146 -11.67 1.47 -6.76
CA TYR A 146 -11.53 1.29 -5.31
C TYR A 146 -11.20 -0.16 -4.95
N THR A 147 -10.85 -0.98 -5.96
CA THR A 147 -10.62 -2.41 -5.78
C THR A 147 -9.15 -2.77 -5.85
N CYS A 148 -8.79 -3.85 -5.19
CA CYS A 148 -7.46 -4.44 -5.28
C CYS A 148 -7.15 -4.85 -6.73
N PRO A 149 -6.02 -4.46 -7.30
CA PRO A 149 -5.61 -4.87 -8.65
C PRO A 149 -5.63 -6.38 -8.85
N THR A 150 -5.21 -7.14 -7.85
CA THR A 150 -5.04 -8.59 -7.91
C THR A 150 -6.33 -9.37 -7.67
N CYS A 151 -6.96 -9.22 -6.50
CA CYS A 151 -8.11 -10.05 -6.11
C CYS A 151 -9.46 -9.37 -6.28
N LYS A 152 -9.51 -8.13 -6.74
CA LYS A 152 -10.71 -7.34 -6.98
C LYS A 152 -11.55 -7.02 -5.74
N LYS A 153 -11.13 -7.43 -4.53
CA LYS A 153 -11.80 -7.01 -3.29
C LYS A 153 -11.68 -5.50 -3.11
N SER A 154 -12.67 -4.89 -2.49
CA SER A 154 -12.63 -3.46 -2.18
C SER A 154 -11.45 -3.12 -1.28
N ALA A 155 -10.60 -2.20 -1.72
CA ALA A 155 -9.47 -1.70 -0.93
C ALA A 155 -9.95 -0.81 0.22
N TYR A 156 -11.06 -0.10 -0.02
CA TYR A 156 -11.80 0.69 0.96
C TYR A 156 -13.28 0.72 0.53
N LYS A 157 -14.17 1.06 1.47
CA LYS A 157 -15.61 1.21 1.17
C LYS A 157 -15.89 2.64 0.70
N PRO A 158 -16.16 2.88 -0.59
CA PRO A 158 -16.44 4.22 -1.11
C PRO A 158 -17.90 4.60 -0.83
N LEU A 159 -18.22 4.90 0.42
CA LEU A 159 -19.59 5.09 0.91
C LEU A 159 -20.38 6.14 0.11
N ILE A 160 -19.71 7.22 -0.32
CA ILE A 160 -20.37 8.27 -1.12
C ILE A 160 -20.77 7.72 -2.48
N LEU A 161 -19.87 7.03 -3.17
CA LEU A 161 -20.15 6.39 -4.46
C LEU A 161 -21.27 5.34 -4.33
N TRP A 162 -21.20 4.49 -3.32
CA TRP A 162 -22.21 3.45 -3.08
C TRP A 162 -23.59 4.04 -2.81
N LYS A 163 -23.65 5.15 -2.07
CA LYS A 163 -24.91 5.87 -1.85
C LYS A 163 -25.47 6.48 -3.15
N GLN A 164 -24.62 7.02 -4.00
CA GLN A 164 -25.02 7.53 -5.32
C GLN A 164 -25.55 6.40 -6.23
N ILE A 165 -24.85 5.25 -6.24
CA ILE A 165 -25.29 4.06 -6.99
C ILE A 165 -26.65 3.59 -6.46
N GLU A 166 -26.85 3.54 -5.15
CA GLU A 166 -28.12 3.13 -4.54
C GLU A 166 -29.27 4.06 -4.94
N LEU A 167 -29.06 5.37 -4.90
CA LEU A 167 -30.04 6.35 -5.35
C LEU A 167 -30.37 6.18 -6.85
N TYR A 168 -29.33 5.97 -7.67
CA TYR A 168 -29.51 5.77 -9.11
C TYR A 168 -30.31 4.49 -9.40
N VAL A 169 -29.97 3.37 -8.79
CA VAL A 169 -30.66 2.09 -8.96
C VAL A 169 -32.13 2.19 -8.52
N ASN A 170 -32.39 2.87 -7.41
CA ASN A 170 -33.78 3.05 -6.91
C ASN A 170 -34.64 4.00 -7.78
N ALA A 171 -33.98 4.94 -8.46
CA ALA A 171 -34.68 5.87 -9.39
C ALA A 171 -34.83 5.29 -10.81
N SER A 172 -34.10 4.19 -11.12
CA SER A 172 -34.13 3.58 -12.45
C SER A 172 -35.52 2.95 -12.74
N GLN A 173 -36.15 3.39 -13.83
CA GLN A 173 -37.33 2.79 -14.38
C GLN A 173 -37.02 2.04 -15.65
N PHE A 174 -37.48 0.82 -15.79
CA PHE A 174 -37.32 0.05 -17.02
C PHE A 174 -38.46 0.32 -18.00
N THR A 175 -38.12 0.39 -19.27
CA THR A 175 -39.09 0.53 -20.36
C THR A 175 -40.00 -0.68 -20.46
N ASP A 176 -39.52 -1.86 -20.10
CA ASP A 176 -40.26 -3.09 -20.01
C ASP A 176 -40.65 -3.37 -18.53
N PRO A 177 -41.94 -3.34 -18.18
CA PRO A 177 -42.40 -3.62 -16.82
C PRO A 177 -42.02 -5.02 -16.31
N GLU A 178 -41.82 -6.00 -17.19
CA GLU A 178 -41.44 -7.36 -16.81
C GLU A 178 -40.07 -7.41 -16.16
N MET A 179 -39.15 -6.54 -16.58
CA MET A 179 -37.80 -6.46 -16.01
C MET A 179 -37.80 -6.10 -14.51
N ASN A 180 -38.88 -5.48 -14.00
CA ASN A 180 -38.97 -5.19 -12.57
C ASN A 180 -39.09 -6.44 -11.70
N ASN A 181 -39.50 -7.57 -12.27
CA ASN A 181 -39.63 -8.85 -11.58
C ASN A 181 -38.40 -9.75 -11.73
N TRP A 182 -37.48 -9.37 -12.60
CA TRP A 182 -36.29 -10.15 -12.83
C TRP A 182 -35.35 -10.08 -11.63
N LYS A 183 -34.66 -11.20 -11.41
CA LYS A 183 -33.61 -11.32 -10.38
C LYS A 183 -32.27 -11.65 -11.04
N THR A 184 -31.22 -11.26 -10.37
CA THR A 184 -29.85 -11.55 -10.82
C THR A 184 -29.15 -12.35 -9.75
N LEU A 185 -28.59 -13.50 -10.11
CA LEU A 185 -27.62 -14.20 -9.28
C LEU A 185 -26.28 -13.51 -9.46
N ILE A 186 -25.70 -13.06 -8.37
CA ILE A 186 -24.44 -12.32 -8.34
C ILE A 186 -23.39 -13.04 -7.50
N TYR A 187 -22.13 -12.84 -7.88
CA TYR A 187 -20.98 -13.15 -7.05
C TYR A 187 -20.42 -11.85 -6.47
N CYS A 188 -20.26 -11.79 -5.15
CA CYS A 188 -19.70 -10.64 -4.46
C CYS A 188 -18.19 -10.82 -4.28
N ASN A 189 -17.38 -9.89 -4.83
CA ASN A 189 -15.93 -9.92 -4.70
C ASN A 189 -15.45 -9.69 -3.26
N ASP A 190 -16.25 -9.00 -2.42
CA ASP A 190 -15.85 -8.66 -1.05
C ASP A 190 -16.09 -9.80 -0.05
N CYS A 191 -17.27 -10.41 -0.08
CA CYS A 191 -17.58 -11.53 0.83
C CYS A 191 -17.42 -12.91 0.20
N GLU A 192 -17.07 -12.98 -1.12
CA GLU A 192 -16.83 -14.21 -1.88
C GLU A 192 -18.00 -15.18 -1.90
N LYS A 193 -19.22 -14.66 -1.79
CA LYS A 193 -20.45 -15.46 -1.77
C LYS A 193 -21.37 -15.07 -2.91
N LYS A 194 -22.16 -16.05 -3.36
CA LYS A 194 -23.27 -15.81 -4.29
C LYS A 194 -24.52 -15.38 -3.52
N SER A 195 -25.26 -14.45 -4.09
CA SER A 195 -26.55 -14.01 -3.55
C SER A 195 -27.48 -13.53 -4.66
N GLU A 196 -28.78 -13.49 -4.39
CA GLU A 196 -29.74 -12.89 -5.31
C GLU A 196 -29.85 -11.39 -5.06
N ALA A 197 -29.92 -10.62 -6.14
CA ALA A 197 -30.16 -9.19 -6.13
C ALA A 197 -31.32 -8.86 -7.10
N LYS A 198 -31.96 -7.70 -6.90
CA LYS A 198 -32.87 -7.13 -7.88
C LYS A 198 -32.11 -6.88 -9.18
N TYR A 199 -32.74 -7.19 -10.30
CA TYR A 199 -32.13 -6.94 -11.60
C TYR A 199 -31.91 -5.44 -11.83
N HIS A 200 -30.73 -5.13 -12.32
CA HIS A 200 -30.36 -3.84 -12.87
C HIS A 200 -29.28 -4.05 -13.95
N PRO A 201 -29.28 -3.30 -15.08
CA PRO A 201 -28.33 -3.56 -16.18
C PRO A 201 -26.85 -3.46 -15.79
N VAL A 202 -26.52 -2.66 -14.77
CA VAL A 202 -25.13 -2.31 -14.43
C VAL A 202 -24.78 -2.63 -12.98
N TYR A 203 -25.65 -2.35 -12.01
CA TYR A 203 -25.30 -2.37 -10.60
C TYR A 203 -26.15 -3.37 -9.80
N HIS A 204 -25.50 -4.13 -8.94
CA HIS A 204 -26.16 -5.11 -8.07
C HIS A 204 -25.58 -5.04 -6.67
N LYS A 205 -26.46 -4.95 -5.67
CA LYS A 205 -26.06 -4.92 -4.25
C LYS A 205 -26.05 -6.34 -3.69
N CYS A 206 -24.95 -6.70 -3.06
CA CYS A 206 -24.88 -7.96 -2.33
C CYS A 206 -25.82 -7.93 -1.13
N SER A 207 -26.76 -8.89 -1.05
CA SER A 207 -27.71 -8.99 0.06
C SER A 207 -27.06 -9.46 1.38
N LEU A 208 -25.80 -9.98 1.34
CA LEU A 208 -25.13 -10.52 2.51
C LEU A 208 -24.20 -9.52 3.20
N CYS A 209 -23.49 -8.66 2.45
CA CYS A 209 -22.53 -7.69 3.00
C CYS A 209 -22.75 -6.25 2.53
N GLU A 210 -23.82 -6.01 1.77
CA GLU A 210 -24.25 -4.71 1.23
C GLU A 210 -23.25 -4.04 0.28
N SER A 211 -22.25 -4.77 -0.19
CA SER A 211 -21.28 -4.29 -1.15
C SER A 211 -21.89 -4.16 -2.55
N TRP A 212 -21.45 -3.14 -3.29
CA TRP A 212 -21.73 -2.97 -4.72
C TRP A 212 -20.61 -3.51 -5.62
N ASN A 213 -19.59 -4.12 -5.02
CA ASN A 213 -18.50 -4.76 -5.75
C ASN A 213 -18.87 -6.20 -6.12
N THR A 214 -19.72 -6.32 -7.13
CA THR A 214 -20.30 -7.60 -7.53
C THR A 214 -20.16 -7.83 -9.02
N THR A 215 -20.18 -9.09 -9.42
CA THR A 215 -20.24 -9.55 -10.81
C THR A 215 -21.50 -10.36 -11.03
N ILE A 216 -22.07 -10.25 -12.23
CA ILE A 216 -23.26 -11.05 -12.63
C ILE A 216 -22.80 -12.48 -12.89
N ASP A 217 -23.50 -13.43 -12.31
CA ASP A 217 -23.36 -14.87 -12.58
C ASP A 217 -24.47 -15.35 -13.53
N GLU A 218 -25.74 -15.03 -13.23
CA GLU A 218 -26.90 -15.42 -14.01
C GLU A 218 -28.03 -14.41 -13.89
N ILE A 219 -28.80 -14.22 -14.95
CA ILE A 219 -30.04 -13.43 -14.94
C ILE A 219 -31.24 -14.36 -15.00
N LYS A 220 -32.10 -14.32 -13.98
CA LYS A 220 -33.36 -15.05 -13.89
C LYS A 220 -34.49 -14.11 -14.36
N LYS A 221 -35.09 -14.45 -15.49
CA LYS A 221 -36.23 -13.75 -16.05
C LYS A 221 -37.54 -14.22 -15.42
#